data_aea433b633ccd593e21c0a79451fed1c
#
_entry.id   aea433b633ccd593e21c0a79451fed1c
#
_cell.length_a   1.000
_cell.length_b   1.000
_cell.length_c   1.000
_cell.angle_alpha   90.00
_cell.angle_beta   90.00
_cell.angle_gamma   90.00
#
_symmetry.space_group_name_H-M   'P 1'
#
loop_
_entity.id
_entity.type
_entity.pdbx_description
1 polymer ?
#
loop_
_entity_poly.entity_id
_entity_poly.type
_entity_poly.pdbx_seq_one_letter_code
_entity_poly.pdbx_strand_id
1 'polypeptide(L)'
;MKYLPELARLFMEKPAEDQWRLLRIVILSFGVRLMVLVLPFRHLAALLGEQNSRADLKTPTLDWLYVDTVSRQIRNVSHYVPWTSNCLVQAAVGKILLRKKSIDSTVSFGVKKKGSKMEAHAWLAVGPKIVLGGETADQFVEVSSFS
;
A
#
# COMPACT_ATOMS: atom_id res chain seq x y z
N MET A 1 15.24 -4.13 -17.43
CA MET A 1 14.58 -5.15 -18.28
C MET A 1 14.65 -6.60 -17.77
N LYS A 2 15.34 -6.85 -16.67
CA LYS A 2 15.37 -8.19 -16.02
C LYS A 2 14.02 -8.64 -15.43
N TYR A 3 13.12 -7.73 -15.14
CA TYR A 3 11.90 -7.99 -14.35
C TYR A 3 10.64 -8.29 -15.19
N LEU A 4 10.65 -7.98 -16.48
CA LEU A 4 9.49 -8.20 -17.37
C LEU A 4 9.13 -9.69 -17.56
N PRO A 5 10.08 -10.62 -17.78
CA PRO A 5 9.72 -12.02 -17.93
C PRO A 5 9.21 -12.64 -16.62
N GLU A 6 9.73 -12.21 -15.48
CA GLU A 6 9.27 -12.69 -14.16
C GLU A 6 7.88 -12.14 -13.82
N LEU A 7 7.60 -10.89 -14.15
CA LEU A 7 6.28 -10.30 -14.02
C LEU A 7 5.26 -11.04 -14.92
N ALA A 8 5.63 -11.32 -16.18
CA ALA A 8 4.78 -12.08 -17.09
C ALA A 8 4.50 -13.51 -16.59
N ARG A 9 5.50 -14.18 -16.01
CA ARG A 9 5.34 -15.50 -15.39
C ARG A 9 4.38 -15.44 -14.20
N LEU A 10 4.51 -14.41 -13.35
CA LEU A 10 3.64 -14.18 -12.21
C LEU A 10 2.17 -14.01 -12.64
N PHE A 11 1.94 -13.45 -13.84
CA PHE A 11 0.62 -13.32 -14.44
C PHE A 11 0.09 -14.65 -14.99
N MET A 12 0.91 -15.39 -15.75
CA MET A 12 0.45 -16.58 -16.50
C MET A 12 0.13 -17.79 -15.60
N GLU A 13 0.74 -17.89 -14.42
CA GLU A 13 0.54 -19.00 -13.49
C GLU A 13 -0.70 -18.83 -12.58
N LYS A 14 -1.43 -17.71 -12.69
CA LYS A 14 -2.56 -17.37 -11.81
C LYS A 14 -3.92 -17.47 -12.51
N PRO A 15 -5.00 -17.80 -11.77
CA PRO A 15 -6.34 -17.75 -12.31
C PRO A 15 -6.72 -16.33 -12.78
N ALA A 16 -7.66 -16.24 -13.73
CA ALA A 16 -8.02 -14.98 -14.40
C ALA A 16 -8.39 -13.84 -13.43
N GLU A 17 -9.07 -14.14 -12.33
CA GLU A 17 -9.41 -13.14 -11.30
C GLU A 17 -8.17 -12.52 -10.64
N ASP A 18 -7.17 -13.35 -10.36
CA ASP A 18 -5.90 -12.90 -9.79
C ASP A 18 -5.08 -12.11 -10.81
N GLN A 19 -5.13 -12.48 -12.09
CA GLN A 19 -4.46 -11.74 -13.16
C GLN A 19 -5.02 -10.31 -13.28
N TRP A 20 -6.35 -10.14 -13.27
CA TRP A 20 -6.97 -8.82 -13.28
C TRP A 20 -6.62 -7.99 -12.05
N ARG A 21 -6.54 -8.63 -10.88
CA ARG A 21 -6.12 -7.95 -9.65
C ARG A 21 -4.66 -7.51 -9.73
N LEU A 22 -3.77 -8.37 -10.20
CA LEU A 22 -2.35 -8.04 -10.41
C LEU A 22 -2.19 -6.88 -11.39
N LEU A 23 -2.91 -6.90 -12.51
CA LEU A 23 -2.90 -5.80 -13.49
C LEU A 23 -3.33 -4.48 -12.85
N ARG A 24 -4.40 -4.49 -12.06
CA ARG A 24 -4.84 -3.30 -11.31
C ARG A 24 -3.78 -2.80 -10.34
N ILE A 25 -3.10 -3.70 -9.64
CA ILE A 25 -2.00 -3.33 -8.72
C ILE A 25 -0.86 -2.66 -9.50
N VAL A 26 -0.46 -3.20 -10.63
CA VAL A 26 0.60 -2.62 -11.50
C VAL A 26 0.19 -1.21 -11.96
N ILE A 27 -1.01 -1.05 -12.50
CA ILE A 27 -1.51 0.24 -13.00
C ILE A 27 -1.62 1.25 -11.85
N LEU A 28 -2.18 0.86 -10.72
CA LEU A 28 -2.32 1.73 -9.55
C LEU A 28 -0.96 2.13 -8.98
N SER A 29 -0.01 1.19 -8.89
CA SER A 29 1.34 1.50 -8.39
C SER A 29 2.08 2.49 -9.29
N PHE A 30 1.92 2.37 -10.60
CA PHE A 30 2.44 3.36 -11.56
C PHE A 30 1.76 4.73 -11.37
N GLY A 31 0.42 4.76 -11.31
CA GLY A 31 -0.35 6.00 -11.13
C GLY A 31 -0.03 6.71 -9.82
N VAL A 32 0.04 6.00 -8.70
CA VAL A 32 0.42 6.56 -7.40
C VAL A 32 1.87 7.05 -7.44
N ARG A 33 2.78 6.29 -8.05
CA ARG A 33 4.18 6.73 -8.20
C ARG A 33 4.29 8.01 -9.01
N LEU A 34 3.57 8.10 -10.12
CA LEU A 34 3.52 9.31 -10.95
C LEU A 34 2.94 10.48 -10.17
N MET A 35 1.87 10.26 -9.41
CA MET A 35 1.27 11.28 -8.55
C MET A 35 2.26 11.81 -7.51
N VAL A 36 3.00 10.94 -6.84
CA VAL A 36 4.04 11.32 -5.84
C VAL A 36 5.16 12.15 -6.47
N LEU A 37 5.49 11.90 -7.75
CA LEU A 37 6.56 12.62 -8.45
C LEU A 37 6.13 13.98 -8.99
N VAL A 38 4.89 14.10 -9.45
CA VAL A 38 4.40 15.26 -10.21
C VAL A 38 3.54 16.19 -9.38
N LEU A 39 2.77 15.65 -8.43
CA LEU A 39 1.79 16.42 -7.66
C LEU A 39 2.26 16.67 -6.23
N PRO A 40 1.86 17.82 -5.62
CA PRO A 40 2.05 18.05 -4.20
C PRO A 40 1.35 16.96 -3.35
N PHE A 41 1.95 16.63 -2.22
CA PHE A 41 1.46 15.60 -1.26
C PHE A 41 -0.02 15.74 -0.89
N ARG A 42 -0.56 16.97 -0.87
CA ARG A 42 -1.98 17.24 -0.58
C ARG A 42 -2.95 16.44 -1.46
N HIS A 43 -2.59 16.16 -2.71
CA HIS A 43 -3.45 15.37 -3.61
C HIS A 43 -3.45 13.89 -3.25
N LEU A 44 -2.29 13.37 -2.85
CA LEU A 44 -2.20 12.02 -2.31
C LEU A 44 -2.93 11.93 -0.97
N ALA A 45 -2.78 12.91 -0.08
CA ALA A 45 -3.48 12.98 1.19
C ALA A 45 -5.01 12.94 1.01
N ALA A 46 -5.54 13.72 0.06
CA ALA A 46 -6.97 13.68 -0.28
C ALA A 46 -7.44 12.31 -0.77
N LEU A 47 -6.58 11.56 -1.47
CA LEU A 47 -6.86 10.19 -1.89
C LEU A 47 -6.85 9.20 -0.72
N LEU A 48 -5.98 9.42 0.27
CA LEU A 48 -5.83 8.56 1.43
C LEU A 48 -6.98 8.70 2.45
N GLY A 49 -7.69 9.83 2.45
CA GLY A 49 -8.83 10.06 3.32
C GLY A 49 -8.63 11.19 4.33
N GLU A 50 -9.31 11.11 5.47
CA GLU A 50 -9.27 12.13 6.51
C GLU A 50 -7.99 12.03 7.34
N GLN A 51 -7.32 13.17 7.53
CA GLN A 51 -6.08 13.24 8.30
C GLN A 51 -6.36 13.14 9.81
N ASN A 52 -5.43 12.48 10.52
CA ASN A 52 -5.51 12.20 11.96
C ASN A 52 -6.74 11.40 12.36
N SER A 53 -7.26 10.62 11.41
CA SER A 53 -8.34 9.68 11.61
C SER A 53 -7.83 8.25 11.60
N ARG A 54 -8.47 7.39 12.38
CA ARG A 54 -8.28 5.94 12.34
C ARG A 54 -9.60 5.28 12.01
N ALA A 55 -9.56 4.35 11.08
CA ALA A 55 -10.74 3.57 10.74
C ALA A 55 -11.10 2.62 11.87
N ASP A 56 -12.30 2.76 12.39
CA ASP A 56 -12.88 1.76 13.27
C ASP A 56 -13.33 0.55 12.45
N LEU A 57 -13.06 -0.66 12.93
CA LEU A 57 -13.57 -1.87 12.31
C LEU A 57 -15.09 -1.95 12.47
N LYS A 58 -15.81 -1.37 11.53
CA LYS A 58 -17.27 -1.42 11.47
C LYS A 58 -17.81 -2.65 10.73
N THR A 59 -16.93 -3.45 10.13
CA THR A 59 -17.31 -4.57 9.28
C THR A 59 -17.45 -5.83 10.15
N PRO A 60 -18.67 -6.36 10.38
CA PRO A 60 -18.88 -7.54 11.22
C PRO A 60 -18.26 -8.81 10.63
N THR A 61 -18.02 -8.85 9.33
CA THR A 61 -17.38 -9.95 8.60
C THR A 61 -16.26 -9.42 7.74
N LEU A 62 -15.08 -9.24 8.32
CA LEU A 62 -13.90 -8.82 7.60
C LEU A 62 -13.32 -9.99 6.79
N ASP A 63 -13.24 -9.80 5.46
CA ASP A 63 -12.62 -10.78 4.57
C ASP A 63 -11.08 -10.72 4.67
N TRP A 64 -10.55 -11.37 5.71
CA TRP A 64 -9.10 -11.45 5.95
C TRP A 64 -8.36 -12.16 4.82
N LEU A 65 -9.01 -13.12 4.15
CA LEU A 65 -8.41 -13.81 3.01
C LEU A 65 -8.14 -12.83 1.87
N TYR A 66 -9.08 -11.92 1.59
CA TYR A 66 -8.90 -10.87 0.60
C TYR A 66 -7.79 -9.89 1.01
N VAL A 67 -7.79 -9.43 2.25
CA VAL A 67 -6.78 -8.51 2.79
C VAL A 67 -5.37 -9.11 2.66
N ASP A 68 -5.17 -10.34 3.11
CA ASP A 68 -3.87 -11.01 3.04
C ASP A 68 -3.44 -11.30 1.60
N THR A 69 -4.38 -11.66 0.72
CA THR A 69 -4.10 -11.89 -0.69
C THR A 69 -3.66 -10.62 -1.39
N VAL A 70 -4.39 -9.52 -1.22
CA VAL A 70 -4.04 -8.21 -1.81
C VAL A 70 -2.70 -7.72 -1.29
N SER A 71 -2.46 -7.79 0.01
CA SER A 71 -1.20 -7.35 0.63
C SER A 71 0.00 -8.12 0.10
N ARG A 72 -0.13 -9.45 -0.03
CA ARG A 72 0.90 -10.31 -0.61
C ARG A 72 1.15 -9.98 -2.09
N GLN A 73 0.09 -9.77 -2.87
CA GLN A 73 0.22 -9.42 -4.29
C GLN A 73 0.88 -8.06 -4.48
N ILE A 74 0.57 -7.07 -3.65
CA ILE A 74 1.21 -5.75 -3.69
C ILE A 74 2.72 -5.88 -3.40
N ARG A 75 3.10 -6.62 -2.36
CA ARG A 75 4.52 -6.87 -2.05
C ARG A 75 5.23 -7.54 -3.23
N ASN A 76 4.64 -8.60 -3.79
CA ASN A 76 5.22 -9.31 -4.91
C ASN A 76 5.41 -8.39 -6.13
N VAL A 77 4.38 -7.67 -6.55
CA VAL A 77 4.46 -6.73 -7.68
C VAL A 77 5.55 -5.68 -7.45
N SER A 78 5.69 -5.18 -6.22
CA SER A 78 6.68 -4.16 -5.87
C SER A 78 8.13 -4.57 -6.15
N HIS A 79 8.42 -5.87 -6.17
CA HIS A 79 9.74 -6.39 -6.50
C HIS A 79 10.02 -6.45 -8.01
N TYR A 80 8.97 -6.49 -8.84
CA TYR A 80 9.09 -6.74 -10.28
C TYR A 80 8.82 -5.52 -11.16
N VAL A 81 8.24 -4.46 -10.62
CA VAL A 81 7.98 -3.24 -11.40
C VAL A 81 9.27 -2.42 -11.57
N PRO A 82 9.49 -1.81 -12.77
CA PRO A 82 10.73 -1.08 -13.06
C PRO A 82 10.82 0.29 -12.37
N TRP A 83 9.74 0.75 -11.73
CA TRP A 83 9.72 1.98 -10.93
C TRP A 83 9.84 1.68 -9.44
N THR A 84 10.23 2.68 -8.65
CA THR A 84 10.31 2.54 -7.20
C THR A 84 8.91 2.43 -6.58
N SER A 85 8.54 1.24 -6.14
CA SER A 85 7.34 0.96 -5.37
C SER A 85 7.71 0.90 -3.88
N ASN A 86 7.90 2.07 -3.28
CA ASN A 86 8.27 2.20 -1.87
C ASN A 86 7.05 1.99 -0.94
N CYS A 87 7.29 2.04 0.37
CA CYS A 87 6.29 1.85 1.41
C CYS A 87 5.03 2.71 1.21
N LEU A 88 5.19 3.97 0.79
CA LEU A 88 4.08 4.88 0.53
C LEU A 88 3.22 4.43 -0.66
N VAL A 89 3.84 4.04 -1.77
CA VAL A 89 3.12 3.54 -2.95
C VAL A 89 2.35 2.27 -2.60
N GLN A 90 2.98 1.34 -1.88
CA GLN A 90 2.34 0.09 -1.44
C GLN A 90 1.15 0.35 -0.53
N ALA A 91 1.31 1.20 0.49
CA ALA A 91 0.25 1.55 1.43
C ALA A 91 -0.93 2.24 0.73
N ALA A 92 -0.67 3.19 -0.18
CA ALA A 92 -1.70 3.89 -0.94
C ALA A 92 -2.48 2.94 -1.88
N VAL A 93 -1.78 2.07 -2.62
CA VAL A 93 -2.42 1.07 -3.47
C VAL A 93 -3.28 0.12 -2.64
N GLY A 94 -2.77 -0.35 -1.51
CA GLY A 94 -3.52 -1.20 -0.58
C GLY A 94 -4.79 -0.51 -0.08
N LYS A 95 -4.69 0.74 0.36
CA LYS A 95 -5.83 1.56 0.78
C LYS A 95 -6.91 1.66 -0.30
N ILE A 96 -6.52 1.97 -1.54
CA ILE A 96 -7.45 2.11 -2.67
C ILE A 96 -8.19 0.79 -2.93
N LEU A 97 -7.47 -0.34 -2.95
CA LEU A 97 -8.07 -1.65 -3.23
C LEU A 97 -8.99 -2.12 -2.11
N LEU A 98 -8.61 -1.93 -0.85
CA LEU A 98 -9.42 -2.30 0.30
C LEU A 98 -10.70 -1.46 0.36
N ARG A 99 -10.60 -0.15 0.11
CA ARG A 99 -11.77 0.75 0.05
C ARG A 99 -12.78 0.35 -1.02
N LYS A 100 -12.34 -0.16 -2.18
CA LYS A 100 -13.25 -0.70 -3.21
C LYS A 100 -14.06 -1.92 -2.75
N LYS A 101 -13.61 -2.60 -1.71
CA LYS A 101 -14.32 -3.72 -1.05
C LYS A 101 -14.99 -3.30 0.25
N SER A 102 -15.12 -1.99 0.49
CA SER A 102 -15.67 -1.43 1.73
C SER A 102 -14.95 -1.94 2.99
N ILE A 103 -13.65 -2.21 2.86
CA ILE A 103 -12.78 -2.58 3.98
C ILE A 103 -12.08 -1.31 4.46
N ASP A 104 -12.42 -0.90 5.67
CA ASP A 104 -11.81 0.26 6.30
C ASP A 104 -10.35 -0.03 6.66
N SER A 105 -9.48 0.93 6.37
CA SER A 105 -8.05 0.81 6.62
C SER A 105 -7.44 2.17 6.90
N THR A 106 -6.31 2.18 7.61
CA THR A 106 -5.58 3.40 7.98
C THR A 106 -4.18 3.35 7.41
N VAL A 107 -3.79 4.40 6.67
CA VAL A 107 -2.39 4.64 6.29
C VAL A 107 -1.76 5.52 7.34
N SER A 108 -0.70 5.06 7.97
CA SER A 108 0.06 5.83 8.95
C SER A 108 1.42 6.21 8.39
N PHE A 109 1.90 7.38 8.79
CA PHE A 109 3.23 7.90 8.49
C PHE A 109 4.01 8.04 9.77
N GLY A 110 5.25 7.58 9.74
CA GLY A 110 6.16 7.69 10.85
C GLY A 110 7.51 8.25 10.42
N VAL A 111 8.24 8.78 11.38
CA VAL A 111 9.59 9.29 11.22
C VAL A 111 10.51 8.70 12.26
N LYS A 112 11.77 8.50 11.91
CA LYS A 112 12.83 8.19 12.85
C LYS A 112 14.09 8.98 12.53
N LYS A 113 14.87 9.29 13.55
CA LYS A 113 16.18 9.92 13.40
C LYS A 113 17.25 8.83 13.25
N LYS A 114 18.04 8.96 12.18
CA LYS A 114 19.21 8.08 11.93
C LYS A 114 20.45 8.95 11.75
N GLY A 115 21.21 9.10 12.81
CA GLY A 115 22.32 10.06 12.85
C GLY A 115 21.82 11.49 12.68
N SER A 116 22.31 12.21 11.66
CA SER A 116 21.87 13.58 11.31
C SER A 116 20.68 13.62 10.33
N LYS A 117 20.20 12.46 9.83
CA LYS A 117 19.13 12.37 8.84
C LYS A 117 17.81 11.93 9.47
N MET A 118 16.71 12.40 8.88
CA MET A 118 15.37 11.90 9.18
C MET A 118 14.99 10.88 8.11
N GLU A 119 14.55 9.69 8.54
CA GLU A 119 13.94 8.69 7.68
C GLU A 119 12.43 8.71 7.90
N ALA A 120 11.67 8.57 6.81
CA ALA A 120 10.22 8.46 6.85
C ALA A 120 9.78 7.08 6.37
N HIS A 121 8.70 6.57 6.95
CA HIS A 121 8.07 5.30 6.59
C HIS A 121 6.56 5.44 6.56
N ALA A 122 5.90 4.61 5.75
CA ALA A 122 4.45 4.51 5.69
C ALA A 122 4.03 3.06 5.82
N TRP A 123 2.93 2.82 6.52
CA TRP A 123 2.33 1.49 6.65
C TRP A 123 0.82 1.55 6.56
N LEU A 124 0.22 0.44 6.19
CA LEU A 124 -1.23 0.27 6.10
C LEU A 124 -1.69 -0.72 7.16
N ALA A 125 -2.69 -0.33 7.93
CA ALA A 125 -3.33 -1.17 8.93
C ALA A 125 -4.82 -1.38 8.63
N VAL A 126 -5.32 -2.56 8.98
CA VAL A 126 -6.73 -2.90 9.02
C VAL A 126 -7.07 -3.26 10.46
N GLY A 127 -7.77 -2.37 11.14
CA GLY A 127 -7.92 -2.45 12.59
C GLY A 127 -6.57 -2.45 13.31
N PRO A 128 -6.31 -3.39 14.20
CA PRO A 128 -5.05 -3.46 14.94
C PRO A 128 -3.91 -4.10 14.16
N LYS A 129 -4.19 -4.73 12.99
CA LYS A 129 -3.18 -5.48 12.21
C LYS A 129 -2.56 -4.62 11.12
N ILE A 130 -1.24 -4.44 11.13
CA ILE A 130 -0.50 -3.86 10.02
C ILE A 130 -0.39 -4.92 8.92
N VAL A 131 -0.83 -4.57 7.72
CA VAL A 131 -0.91 -5.48 6.56
C VAL A 131 0.15 -5.20 5.49
N LEU A 132 0.65 -3.96 5.43
CA LEU A 132 1.76 -3.54 4.57
C LEU A 132 2.70 -2.61 5.34
N GLY A 133 4.00 -2.76 5.14
CA GLY A 133 5.02 -1.92 5.76
C GLY A 133 5.25 -2.18 7.25
N GLY A 134 4.81 -3.33 7.78
CA GLY A 134 4.90 -3.65 9.20
C GLY A 134 6.29 -4.05 9.69
N GLU A 135 7.18 -4.48 8.79
CA GLU A 135 8.48 -5.08 9.15
C GLU A 135 9.38 -4.15 9.98
N THR A 136 9.21 -2.85 9.81
CA THR A 136 10.03 -1.83 10.49
C THR A 136 9.19 -0.73 11.14
N ALA A 137 7.87 -0.84 11.15
CA ALA A 137 6.97 0.20 11.64
C ALA A 137 7.21 0.56 13.11
N ASP A 138 7.61 -0.41 13.92
CA ASP A 138 7.97 -0.26 15.34
C ASP A 138 9.19 0.65 15.59
N GLN A 139 10.03 0.85 14.56
CA GLN A 139 11.19 1.72 14.65
C GLN A 139 10.87 3.20 14.39
N PHE A 140 9.64 3.51 14.01
CA PHE A 140 9.22 4.86 13.63
C PHE A 140 8.19 5.41 14.60
N VAL A 141 8.29 6.70 14.88
CA VAL A 141 7.27 7.43 15.64
C VAL A 141 6.19 7.90 14.67
N GLU A 142 4.95 7.47 14.88
CA GLU A 142 3.82 7.90 14.06
C GLU A 142 3.57 9.41 14.23
N VAL A 143 3.51 10.12 13.12
CA VAL A 143 3.30 11.57 13.09
C VAL A 143 1.97 11.97 12.43
N SER A 144 1.39 11.11 11.62
CA SER A 144 0.11 11.34 10.95
C SER A 144 -0.53 10.03 10.51
N SER A 145 -1.86 10.01 10.43
CA SER A 145 -2.65 8.89 9.93
C SER A 145 -3.80 9.37 9.05
N PHE A 146 -4.24 8.53 8.12
CA PHE A 146 -5.33 8.80 7.17
C PHE A 146 -6.25 7.59 7.05
N SER A 147 -7.55 7.79 7.20
CA SER A 147 -8.56 6.74 7.06
C SER A 147 -9.75 7.14 6.20
#